data_c6a1d210d7b1852e453456739396a3ac
#
_entry.id   c6a1d210d7b1852e453456739396a3ac
#
_cell.length_a   1.000
_cell.length_b   1.000
_cell.length_c   1.000
_cell.angle_alpha   90.00
_cell.angle_beta   90.00
_cell.angle_gamma   90.00
#
_symmetry.space_group_name_H-M   'P 1'
#
loop_
_entity.id
_entity.type
_entity.pdbx_description
1 polymer ?
#
loop_
_entity_poly.entity_id
_entity_poly.type
_entity_poly.pdbx_seq_one_letter_code
_entity_poly.pdbx_strand_id
1 'polypeptide(L)'
;MARVPREGFVPAGARRHAYADAALSLTHGQTISQPYIVALICQALELQGSERVLDVGTGSGYQAAVLAELADEIVSVERIPALAEQARRNLAAAGYDVDIRIGDGSLGLPDRAPYDGIAVAATAPQVPGALYDQLVTGGRLVLPIDESLVAVTKTASGKRTRFLSPVRFVPLVSGLPEQGPGMTGPS
;
A
#
# COMPACT_ATOMS: atom_id res chain seq x y z
N MET A 1 7.35 10.79 7.90
CA MET A 1 7.04 9.84 8.99
C MET A 1 6.89 10.51 10.36
N ALA A 2 7.76 11.43 10.78
CA ALA A 2 7.60 12.10 12.09
C ALA A 2 6.26 12.86 12.25
N ARG A 3 5.66 13.31 11.16
CA ARG A 3 4.35 14.01 11.16
C ARG A 3 3.15 13.07 11.17
N VAL A 4 3.35 11.77 10.88
CA VAL A 4 2.26 10.77 10.84
C VAL A 4 2.26 9.98 12.14
N PRO A 5 1.26 10.16 13.03
CA PRO A 5 1.22 9.49 14.34
C PRO A 5 0.83 8.01 14.15
N ARG A 6 1.83 7.13 14.04
CA ARG A 6 1.65 5.71 13.73
C ARG A 6 0.75 4.98 14.71
N GLU A 7 0.70 5.41 15.98
CA GLU A 7 -0.19 4.85 17.01
C GLU A 7 -1.69 4.99 16.66
N GLY A 8 -2.04 5.94 15.79
CA GLY A 8 -3.40 6.08 15.25
C GLY A 8 -3.80 5.00 14.24
N PHE A 9 -2.81 4.27 13.71
CA PHE A 9 -3.00 3.26 12.65
C PHE A 9 -2.82 1.82 13.15
N VAL A 10 -2.58 1.62 14.43
CA VAL A 10 -2.44 0.29 15.03
C VAL A 10 -3.61 -0.01 15.98
N PRO A 11 -3.95 -1.30 16.18
CA PRO A 11 -4.96 -1.67 17.16
C PRO A 11 -4.63 -1.14 18.56
N ALA A 12 -5.64 -0.80 19.36
CA ALA A 12 -5.46 -0.21 20.70
C ALA A 12 -4.50 -1.01 21.59
N GLY A 13 -4.58 -2.33 21.56
CA GLY A 13 -3.69 -3.22 22.33
C GLY A 13 -2.22 -3.21 21.87
N ALA A 14 -1.95 -2.74 20.64
CA ALA A 14 -0.60 -2.69 20.06
C ALA A 14 0.04 -1.28 20.14
N ARG A 15 -0.67 -0.25 20.60
CA ARG A 15 -0.20 1.15 20.58
C ARG A 15 1.15 1.36 21.28
N ARG A 16 1.41 0.65 22.39
CA ARG A 16 2.69 0.72 23.11
C ARG A 16 3.89 0.26 22.26
N HIS A 17 3.64 -0.52 21.21
CA HIS A 17 4.64 -1.05 20.28
C HIS A 17 4.61 -0.37 18.91
N ALA A 18 3.78 0.68 18.75
CA ALA A 18 3.57 1.33 17.44
C ALA A 18 4.88 1.75 16.75
N TYR A 19 5.87 2.18 17.53
CA TYR A 19 7.16 2.65 17.02
C TYR A 19 8.29 1.62 17.12
N ALA A 20 8.01 0.39 17.58
CA ALA A 20 8.96 -0.70 17.47
C ALA A 20 9.24 -0.99 15.97
N ASP A 21 10.50 -1.23 15.61
CA ASP A 21 10.87 -1.55 14.22
C ASP A 21 10.52 -2.99 13.88
N ALA A 22 9.22 -3.28 13.94
CA ALA A 22 8.62 -4.57 13.67
C ALA A 22 7.26 -4.40 12.98
N ALA A 23 6.86 -5.42 12.20
CA ALA A 23 5.49 -5.53 11.72
C ALA A 23 4.56 -5.85 12.90
N LEU A 24 3.35 -5.28 12.91
CA LEU A 24 2.33 -5.54 13.91
C LEU A 24 1.08 -6.13 13.25
N SER A 25 0.42 -7.06 13.94
CA SER A 25 -0.79 -7.69 13.43
C SER A 25 -1.96 -6.71 13.37
N LEU A 26 -2.69 -6.76 12.29
CA LEU A 26 -4.01 -6.16 12.09
C LEU A 26 -5.09 -7.26 12.15
N THR A 27 -6.33 -6.87 11.91
CA THR A 27 -7.42 -7.83 11.70
C THR A 27 -7.29 -8.57 10.36
N HIS A 28 -8.06 -9.63 10.17
CA HIS A 28 -8.12 -10.40 8.91
C HIS A 28 -6.77 -11.01 8.47
N GLY A 29 -5.88 -11.33 9.41
CA GLY A 29 -4.58 -11.93 9.11
C GLY A 29 -3.60 -10.98 8.40
N GLN A 30 -3.89 -9.69 8.38
CA GLN A 30 -3.02 -8.67 7.78
C GLN A 30 -2.08 -8.04 8.81
N THR A 31 -1.10 -7.28 8.33
CA THR A 31 -0.12 -6.59 9.18
C THR A 31 0.07 -5.14 8.73
N ILE A 32 0.43 -4.27 9.67
CA ILE A 32 1.07 -2.99 9.34
C ILE A 32 2.58 -3.24 9.25
N SER A 33 3.19 -2.88 8.13
CA SER A 33 4.62 -3.07 7.88
C SER A 33 5.47 -2.31 8.92
N GLN A 34 6.65 -2.84 9.23
CA GLN A 34 7.58 -2.15 10.14
C GLN A 34 7.93 -0.75 9.63
N PRO A 35 8.19 0.23 10.53
CA PRO A 35 8.47 1.62 10.15
C PRO A 35 9.60 1.75 9.14
N TYR A 36 10.70 1.02 9.31
CA TYR A 36 11.85 1.03 8.39
C TYR A 36 11.44 0.65 6.96
N ILE A 37 10.61 -0.37 6.80
CA ILE A 37 10.19 -0.83 5.46
C ILE A 37 9.29 0.21 4.78
N VAL A 38 8.35 0.84 5.50
CA VAL A 38 7.54 1.92 4.95
C VAL A 38 8.42 3.09 4.51
N ALA A 39 9.42 3.48 5.34
CA ALA A 39 10.37 4.53 4.97
C ALA A 39 11.18 4.18 3.72
N LEU A 40 11.64 2.92 3.60
CA LEU A 40 12.42 2.45 2.47
C LEU A 40 11.59 2.43 1.16
N ILE A 41 10.32 2.01 1.23
CA ILE A 41 9.38 2.07 0.10
C ILE A 41 9.21 3.53 -0.35
N CYS A 42 8.87 4.43 0.57
CA CYS A 42 8.69 5.85 0.25
C CYS A 42 9.96 6.49 -0.32
N GLN A 43 11.12 6.20 0.25
CA GLN A 43 12.41 6.69 -0.26
C GLN A 43 12.70 6.18 -1.68
N ALA A 44 12.40 4.91 -1.96
CA ALA A 44 12.68 4.30 -3.25
C ALA A 44 11.78 4.80 -4.39
N LEU A 45 10.62 5.40 -4.07
CA LEU A 45 9.76 6.08 -5.04
C LEU A 45 10.37 7.40 -5.53
N GLU A 46 11.29 8.03 -4.75
CA GLU A 46 12.00 9.29 -5.08
C GLU A 46 11.02 10.42 -5.46
N LEU A 47 9.95 10.58 -4.67
CA LEU A 47 8.92 11.59 -4.88
C LEU A 47 9.43 13.01 -4.62
N GLN A 48 8.90 14.00 -5.37
CA GLN A 48 9.28 15.41 -5.31
C GLN A 48 8.13 16.34 -4.84
N GLY A 49 6.94 15.78 -4.62
CA GLY A 49 5.78 16.49 -4.06
C GLY A 49 4.63 16.77 -5.03
N SER A 50 4.78 16.47 -6.32
CA SER A 50 3.75 16.73 -7.34
C SER A 50 3.20 15.47 -7.99
N GLU A 51 3.59 14.31 -7.47
CA GLU A 51 3.29 13.02 -8.07
C GLU A 51 1.89 12.52 -7.71
N ARG A 52 1.33 11.71 -8.62
CA ARG A 52 0.21 10.81 -8.36
C ARG A 52 0.74 9.42 -8.03
N VAL A 53 0.37 8.92 -6.86
CA VAL A 53 0.86 7.62 -6.36
C VAL A 53 -0.31 6.67 -6.11
N LEU A 54 -0.16 5.41 -6.56
CA LEU A 54 -1.02 4.30 -6.19
C LEU A 54 -0.40 3.53 -5.02
N ASP A 55 -1.17 3.36 -3.95
CA ASP A 55 -0.87 2.51 -2.81
C ASP A 55 -1.68 1.22 -2.90
N VAL A 56 -1.03 0.08 -3.08
CA VAL A 56 -1.67 -1.25 -3.23
C VAL A 56 -1.56 -2.03 -1.92
N GLY A 57 -2.71 -2.28 -1.29
CA GLY A 57 -2.81 -2.91 0.02
C GLY A 57 -2.86 -1.88 1.14
N THR A 58 -3.94 -1.08 1.18
CA THR A 58 -4.13 0.01 2.15
C THR A 58 -3.92 -0.42 3.60
N GLY A 59 -4.42 -1.61 3.97
CA GLY A 59 -4.31 -2.16 5.32
C GLY A 59 -4.87 -1.21 6.38
N SER A 60 -3.99 -0.67 7.24
CA SER A 60 -4.37 0.31 8.26
C SER A 60 -4.51 1.75 7.74
N GLY A 61 -4.00 2.04 6.54
CA GLY A 61 -3.86 3.38 5.97
C GLY A 61 -2.54 4.10 6.31
N TYR A 62 -1.64 3.48 7.09
CA TYR A 62 -0.41 4.16 7.53
C TYR A 62 0.53 4.51 6.39
N GLN A 63 0.77 3.58 5.44
CA GLN A 63 1.62 3.85 4.28
C GLN A 63 1.01 4.95 3.39
N ALA A 64 -0.30 4.91 3.16
CA ALA A 64 -1.02 5.94 2.43
C ALA A 64 -0.88 7.33 3.09
N ALA A 65 -1.00 7.42 4.43
CA ALA A 65 -0.76 8.68 5.16
C ALA A 65 0.68 9.19 5.01
N VAL A 66 1.68 8.30 5.04
CA VAL A 66 3.09 8.69 4.84
C VAL A 66 3.31 9.17 3.40
N LEU A 67 2.72 8.52 2.41
CA LEU A 67 2.78 8.92 1.00
C LEU A 67 2.11 10.28 0.77
N ALA A 68 0.98 10.58 1.44
CA ALA A 68 0.30 11.86 1.37
C ALA A 68 1.12 13.05 1.91
N GLU A 69 2.17 12.79 2.70
CA GLU A 69 3.15 13.80 3.12
C GLU A 69 4.24 14.06 2.06
N LEU A 70 4.27 13.25 0.98
CA LEU A 70 5.38 13.21 0.02
C LEU A 70 4.95 13.43 -1.43
N ALA A 71 3.67 13.32 -1.74
CA ALA A 71 3.11 13.44 -3.08
C ALA A 71 1.81 14.25 -3.07
N ASP A 72 1.36 14.70 -4.21
CA ASP A 72 0.17 15.55 -4.37
C ASP A 72 -1.14 14.74 -4.31
N GLU A 73 -1.18 13.60 -4.95
CA GLU A 73 -2.38 12.75 -5.02
C GLU A 73 -2.07 11.30 -4.65
N ILE A 74 -2.79 10.78 -3.66
CA ILE A 74 -2.72 9.37 -3.26
C ILE A 74 -4.05 8.70 -3.54
N VAL A 75 -3.99 7.64 -4.34
CA VAL A 75 -5.10 6.69 -4.51
C VAL A 75 -4.67 5.37 -3.90
N SER A 76 -5.52 4.75 -3.10
CA SER A 76 -5.19 3.49 -2.44
C SER A 76 -6.24 2.42 -2.75
N VAL A 77 -5.80 1.17 -2.90
CA VAL A 77 -6.68 0.03 -3.18
C VAL A 77 -6.53 -1.05 -2.11
N GLU A 78 -7.68 -1.46 -1.57
CA GLU A 78 -7.78 -2.53 -0.57
C GLU A 78 -8.82 -3.57 -1.00
N ARG A 79 -8.46 -4.84 -0.96
CA ARG A 79 -9.38 -5.93 -1.33
C ARG A 79 -10.37 -6.31 -0.22
N ILE A 80 -10.05 -6.02 1.04
CA ILE A 80 -10.87 -6.38 2.21
C ILE A 80 -11.71 -5.16 2.62
N PRO A 81 -13.05 -5.17 2.40
CA PRO A 81 -13.90 -3.99 2.66
C PRO A 81 -13.79 -3.47 4.09
N ALA A 82 -13.73 -4.38 5.08
CA ALA A 82 -13.63 -3.99 6.49
C ALA A 82 -12.33 -3.25 6.81
N LEU A 83 -11.20 -3.61 6.15
CA LEU A 83 -9.95 -2.88 6.29
C LEU A 83 -10.00 -1.54 5.58
N ALA A 84 -10.57 -1.46 4.38
CA ALA A 84 -10.75 -0.20 3.67
C ALA A 84 -11.54 0.81 4.51
N GLU A 85 -12.64 0.37 5.14
CA GLU A 85 -13.43 1.22 6.04
C GLU A 85 -12.65 1.63 7.30
N GLN A 86 -11.87 0.73 7.87
CA GLN A 86 -11.01 1.08 9.01
C GLN A 86 -9.92 2.09 8.61
N ALA A 87 -9.31 1.91 7.45
CA ALA A 87 -8.30 2.82 6.92
C ALA A 87 -8.88 4.24 6.68
N ARG A 88 -10.09 4.34 6.11
CA ARG A 88 -10.79 5.64 5.96
C ARG A 88 -10.94 6.36 7.30
N ARG A 89 -11.39 5.63 8.34
CA ARG A 89 -11.51 6.21 9.69
C ARG A 89 -10.18 6.65 10.27
N ASN A 90 -9.14 5.83 10.13
CA ASN A 90 -7.80 6.15 10.65
C ASN A 90 -7.22 7.39 9.96
N LEU A 91 -7.32 7.45 8.63
CA LEU A 91 -6.82 8.56 7.81
C LEU A 91 -7.56 9.86 8.15
N ALA A 92 -8.90 9.83 8.17
CA ALA A 92 -9.70 10.99 8.54
C ALA A 92 -9.38 11.50 9.95
N ALA A 93 -9.23 10.59 10.93
CA ALA A 93 -8.84 10.96 12.30
C ALA A 93 -7.43 11.57 12.38
N ALA A 94 -6.53 11.22 11.46
CA ALA A 94 -5.19 11.77 11.35
C ALA A 94 -5.10 13.01 10.43
N GLY A 95 -6.23 13.44 9.82
CA GLY A 95 -6.31 14.63 8.98
C GLY A 95 -5.86 14.42 7.53
N TYR A 96 -5.83 13.17 7.05
CA TYR A 96 -5.48 12.83 5.66
C TYR A 96 -6.71 12.51 4.83
N ASP A 97 -6.77 13.12 3.63
CA ASP A 97 -7.75 12.79 2.59
C ASP A 97 -7.07 11.90 1.54
N VAL A 98 -7.48 10.63 1.46
CA VAL A 98 -6.97 9.63 0.52
C VAL A 98 -8.13 8.92 -0.14
N ASP A 99 -8.14 8.86 -1.48
CA ASP A 99 -9.14 8.11 -2.24
C ASP A 99 -8.90 6.60 -2.09
N ILE A 100 -9.65 5.95 -1.19
CA ILE A 100 -9.56 4.49 -0.99
C ILE A 100 -10.62 3.78 -1.82
N ARG A 101 -10.18 2.87 -2.69
CA ARG A 101 -11.03 2.01 -3.50
C ARG A 101 -11.02 0.58 -2.98
N ILE A 102 -12.20 -0.05 -2.95
CA ILE A 102 -12.31 -1.49 -2.69
C ILE A 102 -12.14 -2.19 -4.03
N GLY A 103 -11.08 -3.02 -4.15
CA GLY A 103 -10.76 -3.64 -5.43
C GLY A 103 -9.64 -4.66 -5.36
N ASP A 104 -9.41 -5.33 -6.49
CA ASP A 104 -8.28 -6.23 -6.70
C ASP A 104 -7.01 -5.41 -6.99
N GLY A 105 -6.14 -5.27 -5.99
CA GLY A 105 -4.90 -4.51 -6.11
C GLY A 105 -3.91 -5.07 -7.13
N SER A 106 -4.01 -6.36 -7.52
CA SER A 106 -3.15 -6.93 -8.56
C SER A 106 -3.42 -6.36 -9.96
N LEU A 107 -4.61 -5.80 -10.15
CA LEU A 107 -5.03 -5.12 -11.38
C LEU A 107 -4.73 -3.62 -11.36
N GLY A 108 -4.37 -3.07 -10.20
CA GLY A 108 -4.25 -1.63 -10.00
C GLY A 108 -5.59 -0.90 -10.11
N LEU A 109 -5.54 0.36 -10.54
CA LEU A 109 -6.72 1.19 -10.80
C LEU A 109 -6.52 1.92 -12.14
N PRO A 110 -6.83 1.27 -13.28
CA PRO A 110 -6.56 1.82 -14.61
C PRO A 110 -7.36 3.09 -14.93
N ASP A 111 -8.52 3.27 -14.29
CA ASP A 111 -9.36 4.47 -14.42
C ASP A 111 -8.75 5.73 -13.80
N ARG A 112 -7.72 5.57 -12.96
CA ARG A 112 -6.98 6.66 -12.31
C ARG A 112 -5.52 6.76 -12.81
N ALA A 113 -5.10 5.84 -13.68
CA ALA A 113 -3.77 5.88 -14.30
C ALA A 113 -3.63 7.07 -15.28
N PRO A 114 -2.39 7.51 -15.61
CA PRO A 114 -1.12 6.91 -15.18
C PRO A 114 -0.65 7.41 -13.82
N TYR A 115 0.32 6.67 -13.22
CA TYR A 115 0.95 6.98 -11.95
C TYR A 115 2.44 7.27 -12.10
N ASP A 116 2.96 8.20 -11.30
CA ASP A 116 4.38 8.47 -11.17
C ASP A 116 5.06 7.46 -10.24
N GLY A 117 4.32 7.00 -9.24
CA GLY A 117 4.75 6.00 -8.27
C GLY A 117 3.67 4.96 -7.96
N ILE A 118 4.10 3.72 -7.75
CA ILE A 118 3.23 2.65 -7.22
C ILE A 118 3.95 1.97 -6.07
N ALA A 119 3.34 1.95 -4.89
CA ALA A 119 3.80 1.22 -3.72
C ALA A 119 2.94 -0.03 -3.50
N VAL A 120 3.54 -1.20 -3.34
CA VAL A 120 2.78 -2.45 -3.10
C VAL A 120 3.17 -3.04 -1.76
N ALA A 121 2.19 -3.19 -0.88
CA ALA A 121 2.35 -3.75 0.47
C ALA A 121 2.04 -5.27 0.54
N ALA A 122 2.23 -5.99 -0.55
CA ALA A 122 2.02 -7.43 -0.65
C ALA A 122 3.04 -8.05 -1.63
N THR A 123 3.46 -9.31 -1.40
CA THR A 123 4.45 -9.96 -2.25
C THR A 123 3.83 -10.60 -3.48
N ALA A 124 4.50 -10.47 -4.62
CA ALA A 124 4.16 -11.14 -5.87
C ALA A 124 5.32 -12.01 -6.34
N PRO A 125 5.09 -13.07 -7.14
CA PRO A 125 6.17 -13.89 -7.69
C PRO A 125 6.98 -13.19 -8.78
N GLN A 126 6.42 -12.12 -9.36
CA GLN A 126 7.04 -11.29 -10.38
C GLN A 126 6.38 -9.92 -10.43
N VAL A 127 6.95 -9.00 -11.20
CA VAL A 127 6.34 -7.67 -11.44
C VAL A 127 4.98 -7.85 -12.12
N PRO A 128 3.86 -7.45 -11.49
CA PRO A 128 2.55 -7.54 -12.14
C PRO A 128 2.48 -6.60 -13.35
N GLY A 129 2.20 -7.15 -14.53
CA GLY A 129 2.13 -6.39 -15.79
C GLY A 129 1.12 -5.24 -15.71
N ALA A 130 -0.07 -5.50 -15.14
CA ALA A 130 -1.11 -4.50 -14.99
C ALA A 130 -0.65 -3.27 -14.19
N LEU A 131 0.14 -3.45 -13.13
CA LEU A 131 0.70 -2.33 -12.36
C LEU A 131 1.80 -1.59 -13.12
N TYR A 132 2.68 -2.35 -13.79
CA TYR A 132 3.76 -1.78 -14.57
C TYR A 132 3.24 -0.93 -15.74
N ASP A 133 2.19 -1.38 -16.43
CA ASP A 133 1.59 -0.69 -17.56
C ASP A 133 0.98 0.65 -17.16
N GLN A 134 0.49 0.77 -15.92
CA GLN A 134 -0.09 1.99 -15.35
C GLN A 134 0.95 3.04 -14.91
N LEU A 135 2.26 2.77 -14.99
CA LEU A 135 3.29 3.77 -14.73
C LEU A 135 3.51 4.70 -15.91
N VAL A 136 3.83 5.96 -15.63
CA VAL A 136 4.47 6.84 -16.61
C VAL A 136 5.87 6.35 -16.94
N THR A 137 6.43 6.75 -18.10
CA THR A 137 7.85 6.58 -18.36
C THR A 137 8.67 7.41 -17.35
N GLY A 138 9.63 6.78 -16.68
CA GLY A 138 10.36 7.36 -15.54
C GLY A 138 9.75 7.02 -14.19
N GLY A 139 8.47 6.60 -14.15
CA GLY A 139 7.77 6.21 -12.94
C GLY A 139 8.36 4.96 -12.27
N ARG A 140 8.08 4.80 -10.98
CA ARG A 140 8.65 3.74 -10.14
C ARG A 140 7.58 2.88 -9.48
N LEU A 141 7.79 1.58 -9.53
CA LEU A 141 7.01 0.58 -8.81
C LEU A 141 7.91 -0.05 -7.74
N VAL A 142 7.53 0.10 -6.47
CA VAL A 142 8.23 -0.52 -5.34
C VAL A 142 7.36 -1.64 -4.78
N LEU A 143 7.88 -2.86 -4.82
CA LEU A 143 7.12 -4.04 -4.42
C LEU A 143 8.03 -5.14 -3.86
N PRO A 144 7.51 -6.02 -2.99
CA PRO A 144 8.14 -7.28 -2.68
C PRO A 144 7.97 -8.27 -3.84
N ILE A 145 9.07 -8.90 -4.28
CA ILE A 145 9.05 -10.08 -5.15
C ILE A 145 9.67 -11.21 -4.34
N ASP A 146 8.91 -12.26 -4.09
CA ASP A 146 9.25 -13.32 -3.14
C ASP A 146 9.69 -12.73 -1.79
N GLU A 147 10.94 -12.90 -1.37
CA GLU A 147 11.51 -12.36 -0.12
C GLU A 147 12.37 -11.11 -0.33
N SER A 148 12.24 -10.43 -1.48
CA SER A 148 13.08 -9.28 -1.85
C SER A 148 12.23 -8.05 -2.15
N LEU A 149 12.44 -6.96 -1.41
CA LEU A 149 11.90 -5.65 -1.79
C LEU A 149 12.72 -5.09 -2.95
N VAL A 150 12.05 -4.71 -4.04
CA VAL A 150 12.68 -4.16 -5.23
C VAL A 150 12.04 -2.85 -5.68
N ALA A 151 12.83 -2.01 -6.32
CA ALA A 151 12.35 -0.84 -7.06
C ALA A 151 12.51 -1.11 -8.57
N VAL A 152 11.42 -0.97 -9.29
CA VAL A 152 11.34 -1.11 -10.76
C VAL A 152 11.06 0.25 -11.36
N THR A 153 11.96 0.75 -12.19
CA THR A 153 11.77 1.99 -12.95
C THR A 153 11.34 1.66 -14.37
N LYS A 154 10.24 2.25 -14.84
CA LYS A 154 9.83 2.17 -16.25
C LYS A 154 10.70 3.08 -17.10
N THR A 155 11.32 2.56 -18.15
CA THR A 155 12.15 3.32 -19.06
C THR A 155 11.59 3.24 -20.48
N ALA A 156 12.04 4.13 -21.37
CA ALA A 156 11.61 4.10 -22.77
C ALA A 156 11.95 2.78 -23.50
N SER A 157 12.98 2.07 -23.04
CA SER A 157 13.45 0.79 -23.64
C SER A 157 13.06 -0.45 -22.83
N GLY A 158 12.25 -0.32 -21.78
CA GLY A 158 11.87 -1.44 -20.91
C GLY A 158 11.90 -1.09 -19.42
N LYS A 159 12.39 -1.98 -18.56
CA LYS A 159 12.45 -1.77 -17.12
C LYS A 159 13.84 -1.93 -16.54
N ARG A 160 14.16 -1.16 -15.49
CA ARG A 160 15.35 -1.32 -14.66
C ARG A 160 14.91 -1.72 -13.26
N THR A 161 15.46 -2.79 -12.73
CA THR A 161 15.15 -3.29 -11.38
C THR A 161 16.35 -3.14 -10.47
N ARG A 162 16.11 -2.66 -9.22
CA ARG A 162 17.12 -2.52 -8.17
C ARG A 162 16.63 -3.23 -6.92
N PHE A 163 17.45 -4.11 -6.35
CA PHE A 163 17.22 -4.70 -5.04
C PHE A 163 17.39 -3.65 -3.94
N LEU A 164 16.53 -3.69 -2.93
CA LEU A 164 16.53 -2.76 -1.79
C LEU A 164 16.87 -3.45 -0.47
N SER A 165 16.11 -4.50 -0.13
CA SER A 165 16.22 -5.19 1.16
C SER A 165 15.58 -6.58 1.12
N PRO A 166 16.05 -7.57 1.89
CA PRO A 166 15.24 -8.75 2.18
C PRO A 166 14.02 -8.37 3.02
N VAL A 167 12.87 -8.98 2.73
CA VAL A 167 11.58 -8.69 3.39
C VAL A 167 10.69 -9.92 3.42
N ARG A 168 9.66 -9.87 4.29
CA ARG A 168 8.53 -10.81 4.25
C ARG A 168 7.22 -10.05 4.27
N PHE A 169 6.37 -10.35 3.29
CA PHE A 169 5.05 -9.76 3.15
C PHE A 169 3.99 -10.85 2.97
N VAL A 170 2.73 -10.48 3.25
CA VAL A 170 1.58 -11.28 2.87
C VAL A 170 1.47 -11.35 1.35
N PRO A 171 0.93 -12.45 0.76
CA PRO A 171 0.78 -12.55 -0.68
C PRO A 171 -0.15 -11.49 -1.28
N LEU A 172 0.18 -11.00 -2.47
CA LEU A 172 -0.73 -10.23 -3.33
C LEU A 172 -1.75 -11.20 -3.93
N VAL A 173 -2.95 -11.21 -3.37
CA VAL A 173 -4.02 -12.13 -3.78
C VAL A 173 -4.93 -11.47 -4.80
N SER A 174 -5.11 -12.09 -5.95
CA SER A 174 -6.05 -11.65 -6.98
C SER A 174 -7.51 -11.89 -6.57
N GLY A 175 -8.41 -11.06 -7.06
CA GLY A 175 -9.84 -11.12 -6.79
C GLY A 175 -10.23 -10.52 -5.43
N LEU A 176 -11.54 -10.28 -5.27
CA LEU A 176 -12.11 -9.87 -4.00
C LEU A 176 -12.35 -11.09 -3.10
N PRO A 177 -12.36 -10.91 -1.75
CA PRO A 177 -12.77 -11.98 -0.85
C PRO A 177 -14.21 -12.42 -1.18
N GLU A 178 -14.46 -13.74 -1.12
CA GLU A 178 -15.83 -14.23 -1.18
C GLU A 178 -16.64 -13.55 -0.06
N GLN A 179 -17.79 -12.99 -0.43
CA GLN A 179 -18.75 -12.53 0.57
C GLN A 179 -19.30 -13.78 1.24
N GLY A 180 -18.95 -13.99 2.51
CA GLY A 180 -19.54 -15.05 3.31
C GLY A 180 -21.06 -14.98 3.23
N PRO A 181 -21.79 -16.13 3.36
CA PRO A 181 -23.24 -16.17 3.24
C PRO A 181 -23.86 -15.12 4.15
N GLY A 182 -24.59 -14.20 3.56
CA GLY A 182 -25.24 -13.09 4.24
C GLY A 182 -26.05 -13.65 5.43
N MET A 183 -25.82 -13.10 6.62
CA MET A 183 -26.76 -13.27 7.71
C MET A 183 -28.09 -12.63 7.26
N THR A 184 -28.97 -13.46 6.71
CA THR A 184 -30.39 -13.14 6.58
C THR A 184 -30.89 -12.97 8.02
N GLY A 185 -31.16 -11.75 8.42
CA GLY A 185 -31.80 -11.45 9.69
C GLY A 185 -33.14 -12.18 9.78
N PRO A 186 -33.58 -12.56 10.99
CA PRO A 186 -34.88 -13.18 11.19
C PRO A 186 -35.99 -12.19 10.83
N SER A 187 -36.97 -12.71 10.12
CA SER A 187 -38.27 -12.06 9.81
C SER A 187 -39.07 -11.74 11.05
#